data_c3a2c3ca595167b68a657da387f48be4
#
_entry.id   c3a2c3ca595167b68a657da387f48be4
#
_cell.length_a   1.000
_cell.length_b   1.000
_cell.length_c   1.000
_cell.angle_alpha   90.00
_cell.angle_beta   90.00
_cell.angle_gamma   90.00
#
_symmetry.space_group_name_H-M   'P 1'
#
loop_
_entity.id
_entity.type
_entity.pdbx_description
1 polymer ?
#
loop_
_entity_poly.entity_id
_entity_poly.type
_entity_poly.pdbx_seq_one_letter_code
_entity_poly.pdbx_strand_id
1 'polypeptide(L)'
;VTGRVVVEADGGSRGNPGPAGYGAVVRDAESGEVLAERQEGLGVATNNVAEYRGLVAGLEAAADVGASRVDVRMDSKLVVEQMCGRWKIKNAALRPLAVRAKELADGFAVVRYEWIPRERNKHADRLANEAMDTQAGRDAGGDTAAEPAAPPER
;
A
#
# COMPACT_ATOMS: atom_id res chain seq x y z
N VAL A 1 19.66 11.34 4.67
CA VAL A 1 18.90 10.10 4.84
C VAL A 1 19.82 9.02 5.29
N THR A 2 19.41 8.26 6.25
CA THR A 2 20.26 7.25 6.82
C THR A 2 20.38 6.02 5.97
N GLY A 3 19.54 5.85 5.00
CA GLY A 3 19.51 4.64 4.21
C GLY A 3 18.61 3.56 4.77
N ARG A 4 18.25 3.62 6.04
CA ARG A 4 17.30 2.65 6.60
C ARG A 4 15.98 3.35 6.88
N VAL A 5 14.92 2.78 6.35
CA VAL A 5 13.57 3.35 6.52
C VAL A 5 12.60 2.28 6.97
N VAL A 6 11.49 2.73 7.54
CA VAL A 6 10.35 1.88 7.87
C VAL A 6 9.23 2.28 6.93
N VAL A 7 8.62 1.29 6.26
CA VAL A 7 7.45 1.50 5.43
C VAL A 7 6.26 0.93 6.16
N GLU A 8 5.25 1.76 6.40
CA GLU A 8 3.96 1.31 6.93
C GLU A 8 2.97 1.41 5.78
N ALA A 9 2.24 0.34 5.51
CA ALA A 9 1.29 0.32 4.40
C ALA A 9 -0.01 -0.32 4.82
N ASP A 10 -1.09 0.12 4.21
CA ASP A 10 -2.42 -0.39 4.49
C ASP A 10 -3.27 -0.21 3.24
N GLY A 11 -4.33 -1.00 3.13
CA GLY A 11 -5.28 -0.87 2.05
C GLY A 11 -6.58 -1.54 2.42
N GLY A 12 -7.64 -1.13 1.76
CA GLY A 12 -8.93 -1.72 2.04
C GLY A 12 -9.96 -1.36 1.01
N SER A 13 -11.11 -1.97 1.15
CA SER A 13 -12.23 -1.64 0.29
C SER A 13 -13.51 -1.60 1.10
N ARG A 14 -14.43 -0.75 0.71
CA ARG A 14 -15.74 -0.61 1.34
C ARG A 14 -16.65 -1.59 0.63
N GLY A 15 -16.84 -2.79 1.24
CA GLY A 15 -17.66 -3.82 0.63
C GLY A 15 -16.89 -4.76 -0.27
N ASN A 16 -15.93 -5.30 -0.08
CA ASN A 16 -14.98 -6.27 -0.62
C ASN A 16 -15.54 -7.22 -1.70
N PRO A 17 -15.59 -6.84 -3.00
CA PRO A 17 -14.99 -5.63 -3.52
C PRO A 17 -15.88 -4.41 -3.35
N GLY A 18 -15.28 -3.27 -3.50
CA GLY A 18 -15.98 -2.00 -3.41
C GLY A 18 -15.00 -0.87 -3.60
N PRO A 19 -15.42 0.37 -3.34
CA PRO A 19 -14.51 1.50 -3.44
C PRO A 19 -13.29 1.25 -2.55
N ALA A 20 -12.13 1.26 -3.14
CA ALA A 20 -10.91 0.83 -2.47
C ALA A 20 -9.86 1.94 -2.46
N GLY A 21 -8.90 1.81 -1.57
CA GLY A 21 -7.80 2.76 -1.50
C GLY A 21 -6.68 2.22 -0.63
N TYR A 22 -5.53 2.87 -0.73
CA TYR A 22 -4.40 2.50 0.09
C TYR A 22 -3.71 3.73 0.68
N GLY A 23 -2.91 3.47 1.69
CA GLY A 23 -2.01 4.47 2.26
C GLY A 23 -0.67 3.83 2.54
N ALA A 24 0.38 4.62 2.44
CA ALA A 24 1.73 4.19 2.76
C ALA A 24 2.52 5.36 3.31
N VAL A 25 3.37 5.08 4.30
CA VAL A 25 4.19 6.07 4.95
C VAL A 25 5.61 5.54 4.98
N VAL A 26 6.57 6.38 4.63
CA VAL A 26 7.99 6.05 4.76
C VAL A 26 8.58 6.92 5.86
N ARG A 27 9.19 6.30 6.86
CA ARG A 27 9.80 7.00 7.98
C ARG A 27 11.28 6.68 8.04
N ASP A 28 12.07 7.66 8.48
CA ASP A 28 13.44 7.38 8.83
C ASP A 28 13.44 6.41 10.02
N ALA A 29 14.21 5.33 9.91
CA ALA A 29 14.16 4.28 10.93
C ALA A 29 14.70 4.74 12.28
N GLU A 30 15.59 5.71 12.31
CA GLU A 30 16.17 6.17 13.55
C GLU A 30 15.36 7.28 14.21
N SER A 31 15.00 8.29 13.45
CA SER A 31 14.31 9.44 14.02
C SER A 31 12.81 9.30 14.05
N GLY A 32 12.26 8.43 13.20
CA GLY A 32 10.82 8.33 13.04
C GLY A 32 10.22 9.42 12.18
N GLU A 33 11.06 10.28 11.64
CA GLU A 33 10.58 11.38 10.80
C GLU A 33 9.91 10.85 9.55
N VAL A 34 8.76 11.41 9.21
CA VAL A 34 8.05 11.02 7.98
C VAL A 34 8.78 11.61 6.78
N LEU A 35 9.25 10.74 5.90
CA LEU A 35 9.98 11.15 4.70
C LEU A 35 9.09 11.21 3.48
N ALA A 36 8.04 10.41 3.43
CA ALA A 36 7.12 10.40 2.31
C ALA A 36 5.80 9.78 2.71
N GLU A 37 4.73 10.22 2.08
CA GLU A 37 3.40 9.62 2.22
C GLU A 37 2.83 9.38 0.83
N ARG A 38 2.05 8.30 0.71
CA ARG A 38 1.34 7.99 -0.53
C ARG A 38 -0.08 7.55 -0.17
N GLN A 39 -1.04 7.97 -0.97
CA GLN A 39 -2.41 7.46 -0.85
C GLN A 39 -3.09 7.59 -2.21
N GLU A 40 -3.98 6.66 -2.48
CA GLU A 40 -4.66 6.68 -3.77
C GLU A 40 -5.95 5.86 -3.67
N GLY A 41 -7.02 6.38 -4.29
CA GLY A 41 -8.21 5.59 -4.52
C GLY A 41 -8.03 4.71 -5.73
N LEU A 42 -8.58 3.51 -5.69
CA LEU A 42 -8.32 2.49 -6.70
C LEU A 42 -9.53 2.11 -7.54
N GLY A 43 -10.63 2.85 -7.41
CA GLY A 43 -11.88 2.37 -7.99
C GLY A 43 -12.38 1.18 -7.21
N VAL A 44 -13.03 0.24 -7.88
CA VAL A 44 -13.54 -0.95 -7.21
C VAL A 44 -12.46 -2.02 -7.20
N ALA A 45 -12.11 -2.49 -6.03
CA ALA A 45 -11.11 -3.53 -5.86
C ALA A 45 -11.36 -4.28 -4.56
N THR A 46 -10.66 -5.39 -4.37
CA THR A 46 -10.74 -6.15 -3.13
C THR A 46 -9.77 -5.60 -2.10
N ASN A 47 -9.99 -5.99 -0.83
CA ASN A 47 -9.06 -5.62 0.24
C ASN A 47 -7.64 -6.05 -0.09
N ASN A 48 -7.46 -7.28 -0.55
CA ASN A 48 -6.12 -7.82 -0.78
C ASN A 48 -5.40 -7.08 -1.89
N VAL A 49 -6.12 -6.71 -2.96
CA VAL A 49 -5.53 -5.90 -4.03
C VAL A 49 -5.08 -4.55 -3.47
N ALA A 50 -5.94 -3.91 -2.68
CA ALA A 50 -5.59 -2.60 -2.11
C ALA A 50 -4.38 -2.70 -1.19
N GLU A 51 -4.28 -3.77 -0.40
CA GLU A 51 -3.14 -3.97 0.49
C GLU A 51 -1.85 -4.14 -0.29
N TYR A 52 -1.88 -4.93 -1.35
CA TYR A 52 -0.69 -5.07 -2.20
C TYR A 52 -0.33 -3.76 -2.90
N ARG A 53 -1.33 -3.00 -3.35
CA ARG A 53 -1.05 -1.71 -3.98
C ARG A 53 -0.41 -0.75 -3.00
N GLY A 54 -0.83 -0.79 -1.74
CA GLY A 54 -0.19 -0.01 -0.68
C GLY A 54 1.26 -0.39 -0.47
N LEU A 55 1.55 -1.69 -0.46
CA LEU A 55 2.92 -2.18 -0.34
C LEU A 55 3.78 -1.68 -1.51
N VAL A 56 3.28 -1.82 -2.73
CA VAL A 56 4.01 -1.38 -3.92
C VAL A 56 4.30 0.12 -3.82
N ALA A 57 3.28 0.92 -3.46
CA ALA A 57 3.47 2.36 -3.35
C ALA A 57 4.49 2.71 -2.27
N GLY A 58 4.48 1.99 -1.15
CA GLY A 58 5.44 2.21 -0.08
C GLY A 58 6.86 1.89 -0.51
N LEU A 59 7.05 0.79 -1.24
CA LEU A 59 8.37 0.43 -1.73
C LEU A 59 8.86 1.43 -2.78
N GLU A 60 7.98 1.90 -3.65
CA GLU A 60 8.34 2.95 -4.61
C GLU A 60 8.76 4.22 -3.88
N ALA A 61 8.02 4.63 -2.86
CA ALA A 61 8.37 5.81 -2.10
C ALA A 61 9.69 5.65 -1.37
N ALA A 62 9.97 4.45 -0.85
CA ALA A 62 11.26 4.18 -0.21
C ALA A 62 12.41 4.32 -1.20
N ALA A 63 12.21 3.85 -2.43
CA ALA A 63 13.22 4.03 -3.46
C ALA A 63 13.40 5.51 -3.79
N ASP A 64 12.31 6.26 -3.86
CA ASP A 64 12.38 7.69 -4.17
C ASP A 64 13.16 8.48 -3.13
N VAL A 65 13.10 8.08 -1.86
CA VAL A 65 13.87 8.77 -0.82
C VAL A 65 15.29 8.23 -0.68
N GLY A 66 15.69 7.28 -1.51
CA GLY A 66 17.07 6.80 -1.53
C GLY A 66 17.39 5.76 -0.47
N ALA A 67 16.39 5.02 0.00
CA ALA A 67 16.62 4.01 1.02
C ALA A 67 17.44 2.85 0.47
N SER A 68 18.27 2.25 1.33
CA SER A 68 18.97 1.02 0.99
C SER A 68 18.46 -0.17 1.79
N ARG A 69 17.88 0.08 2.98
CA ARG A 69 17.31 -0.96 3.83
C ARG A 69 15.89 -0.57 4.18
N VAL A 70 14.98 -1.52 4.06
CA VAL A 70 13.56 -1.25 4.27
C VAL A 70 12.98 -2.28 5.21
N ASP A 71 12.35 -1.79 6.28
CA ASP A 71 11.53 -2.63 7.14
C ASP A 71 10.08 -2.31 6.82
N VAL A 72 9.36 -3.28 6.24
CA VAL A 72 7.96 -3.11 5.89
C VAL A 72 7.11 -3.62 7.06
N ARG A 73 6.17 -2.80 7.51
CA ARG A 73 5.22 -3.16 8.57
C ARG A 73 3.81 -3.03 8.04
N MET A 74 3.08 -4.11 8.13
CA MET A 74 1.69 -4.16 7.66
C MET A 74 0.85 -4.99 8.61
N ASP A 75 -0.42 -4.68 8.68
CA ASP A 75 -1.35 -5.49 9.47
C ASP A 75 -2.10 -6.50 8.60
N SER A 76 -1.71 -6.66 7.35
CA SER A 76 -2.23 -7.70 6.49
C SER A 76 -1.36 -8.95 6.64
N LYS A 77 -1.88 -9.93 7.34
CA LYS A 77 -1.17 -11.20 7.52
C LYS A 77 -0.90 -11.86 6.18
N LEU A 78 -1.89 -11.83 5.29
CA LEU A 78 -1.75 -12.44 3.98
C LEU A 78 -0.57 -11.88 3.21
N VAL A 79 -0.48 -10.57 3.11
CA VAL A 79 0.58 -9.93 2.34
C VAL A 79 1.94 -10.25 2.95
N VAL A 80 2.06 -10.12 4.28
CA VAL A 80 3.32 -10.38 4.95
C VAL A 80 3.76 -11.82 4.72
N GLU A 81 2.86 -12.77 4.91
CA GLU A 81 3.21 -14.19 4.76
C GLU A 81 3.54 -14.53 3.32
N GLN A 82 2.83 -13.96 2.37
CA GLN A 82 3.11 -14.21 0.97
C GLN A 82 4.46 -13.61 0.55
N MET A 83 4.75 -12.39 1.00
CA MET A 83 6.02 -11.76 0.63
C MET A 83 7.21 -12.44 1.31
N CYS A 84 7.01 -13.06 2.46
CA CYS A 84 8.05 -13.85 3.12
C CYS A 84 8.19 -15.24 2.51
N GLY A 85 7.32 -15.61 1.59
CA GLY A 85 7.40 -16.92 0.95
C GLY A 85 6.81 -18.04 1.77
N ARG A 86 6.13 -17.74 2.87
CA ARG A 86 5.52 -18.78 3.71
C ARG A 86 4.16 -19.20 3.20
N TRP A 87 3.44 -18.34 2.52
CA TRP A 87 2.14 -18.66 1.93
C TRP A 87 2.21 -18.49 0.42
N LYS A 88 1.56 -19.39 -0.30
CA LYS A 88 1.50 -19.30 -1.75
C LYS A 88 0.51 -18.22 -2.17
N ILE A 89 0.77 -17.65 -3.33
CA ILE A 89 -0.12 -16.67 -3.92
C ILE A 89 -0.99 -17.40 -4.93
N LYS A 90 -2.20 -17.77 -4.49
CA LYS A 90 -3.10 -18.54 -5.35
C LYS A 90 -3.99 -17.66 -6.20
N ASN A 91 -4.25 -16.45 -5.76
CA ASN A 91 -5.15 -15.54 -6.46
C ASN A 91 -4.40 -14.88 -7.61
N ALA A 92 -4.90 -15.12 -8.83
CA ALA A 92 -4.26 -14.59 -10.03
C ALA A 92 -4.17 -13.07 -10.05
N ALA A 93 -5.14 -12.40 -9.42
CA ALA A 93 -5.12 -10.92 -9.39
C ALA A 93 -3.98 -10.38 -8.53
N LEU A 94 -3.49 -11.15 -7.57
CA LEU A 94 -2.43 -10.70 -6.68
C LEU A 94 -1.05 -10.97 -7.23
N ARG A 95 -0.91 -11.93 -8.14
CA ARG A 95 0.41 -12.33 -8.63
C ARG A 95 1.20 -11.19 -9.27
N PRO A 96 0.63 -10.41 -10.20
CA PRO A 96 1.42 -9.34 -10.80
C PRO A 96 1.81 -8.28 -9.78
N LEU A 97 0.97 -8.06 -8.76
CA LEU A 97 1.29 -7.10 -7.71
C LEU A 97 2.42 -7.60 -6.83
N ALA A 98 2.41 -8.89 -6.49
CA ALA A 98 3.48 -9.49 -5.72
C ALA A 98 4.79 -9.50 -6.51
N VAL A 99 4.72 -9.77 -7.81
CA VAL A 99 5.90 -9.72 -8.67
C VAL A 99 6.48 -8.31 -8.69
N ARG A 100 5.62 -7.31 -8.83
CA ARG A 100 6.07 -5.91 -8.83
C ARG A 100 6.72 -5.55 -7.49
N ALA A 101 6.09 -5.95 -6.38
CA ALA A 101 6.65 -5.69 -5.06
C ALA A 101 8.03 -6.34 -4.91
N LYS A 102 8.18 -7.57 -5.41
CA LYS A 102 9.44 -8.27 -5.33
C LYS A 102 10.51 -7.61 -6.19
N GLU A 103 10.15 -7.15 -7.37
CA GLU A 103 11.09 -6.41 -8.22
C GLU A 103 11.60 -5.16 -7.53
N LEU A 104 10.69 -4.42 -6.89
CA LEU A 104 11.09 -3.24 -6.13
C LEU A 104 11.97 -3.62 -4.95
N ALA A 105 11.61 -4.68 -4.24
CA ALA A 105 12.36 -5.12 -3.08
C ALA A 105 13.79 -5.53 -3.48
N ASP A 106 13.95 -6.14 -4.63
CA ASP A 106 15.27 -6.58 -5.10
C ASP A 106 16.21 -5.41 -5.35
N GLY A 107 15.68 -4.21 -5.48
CA GLY A 107 16.51 -3.02 -5.66
C GLY A 107 17.12 -2.49 -4.37
N PHE A 108 16.70 -3.01 -3.21
CA PHE A 108 17.26 -2.59 -1.93
C PHE A 108 18.27 -3.63 -1.45
N ALA A 109 19.18 -3.21 -0.56
CA ALA A 109 20.13 -4.15 0.01
C ALA A 109 19.44 -5.17 0.90
N VAL A 110 18.44 -4.73 1.68
CA VAL A 110 17.69 -5.61 2.58
C VAL A 110 16.26 -5.12 2.64
N VAL A 111 15.31 -6.05 2.55
CA VAL A 111 13.91 -5.76 2.84
C VAL A 111 13.42 -6.82 3.82
N ARG A 112 12.80 -6.38 4.89
CA ARG A 112 12.20 -7.26 5.87
C ARG A 112 10.72 -6.94 5.99
N TYR A 113 9.91 -7.98 6.17
CA TYR A 113 8.46 -7.83 6.31
C TYR A 113 8.08 -8.26 7.71
N GLU A 114 7.30 -7.43 8.38
CA GLU A 114 6.85 -7.69 9.74
C GLU A 114 5.36 -7.43 9.83
N TRP A 115 4.62 -8.39 10.36
CA TRP A 115 3.21 -8.18 10.66
C TRP A 115 3.10 -7.38 11.95
N ILE A 116 2.25 -6.37 11.96
CA ILE A 116 1.96 -5.61 13.17
C ILE A 116 0.45 -5.58 13.36
N PRO A 117 -0.02 -5.43 14.60
CA PRO A 117 -1.46 -5.30 14.80
C PRO A 117 -1.95 -3.96 14.25
N ARG A 118 -3.23 -3.92 13.93
CA ARG A 118 -3.84 -2.76 13.29
C ARG A 118 -3.64 -1.49 14.11
N GLU A 119 -3.69 -1.61 15.44
CA GLU A 119 -3.52 -0.45 16.32
C GLU A 119 -2.15 0.21 16.17
N ARG A 120 -1.19 -0.49 15.62
CA ARG A 120 0.14 0.07 15.39
C ARG A 120 0.36 0.55 13.97
N ASN A 121 -0.69 0.47 13.13
CA ASN A 121 -0.60 0.88 11.74
C ASN A 121 -1.55 2.05 11.45
N LYS A 122 -1.73 2.92 12.43
CA LYS A 122 -2.77 3.95 12.36
C LYS A 122 -2.54 5.01 11.29
N HIS A 123 -1.30 5.38 11.06
CA HIS A 123 -1.01 6.43 10.09
C HIS A 123 -1.37 5.94 8.68
N ALA A 124 -0.91 4.76 8.32
CA ALA A 124 -1.23 4.20 7.01
C ALA A 124 -2.73 3.92 6.89
N ASP A 125 -3.35 3.45 7.98
CA ASP A 125 -4.79 3.21 8.00
C ASP A 125 -5.57 4.50 7.75
N ARG A 126 -5.15 5.60 8.37
CA ARG A 126 -5.81 6.88 8.14
C ARG A 126 -5.71 7.30 6.68
N LEU A 127 -4.53 7.17 6.09
CA LEU A 127 -4.35 7.52 4.68
C LEU A 127 -5.19 6.64 3.78
N ALA A 128 -5.28 5.35 4.09
CA ALA A 128 -6.10 4.43 3.31
C ALA A 128 -7.57 4.78 3.42
N ASN A 129 -8.02 5.13 4.62
CA ASN A 129 -9.42 5.52 4.83
C ASN A 129 -9.74 6.82 4.10
N GLU A 130 -8.85 7.79 4.12
CA GLU A 130 -9.03 9.02 3.37
C GLU A 130 -9.15 8.74 1.87
N ALA A 131 -8.31 7.83 1.38
CA ALA A 131 -8.35 7.46 -0.03
C ALA A 131 -9.65 6.75 -0.38
N MET A 132 -10.14 5.87 0.50
CA MET A 132 -11.41 5.20 0.29
C MET A 132 -12.58 6.17 0.34
N ASP A 133 -12.54 7.15 1.26
CA ASP A 133 -13.57 8.16 1.35
C ASP A 133 -13.63 9.00 0.08
N THR A 134 -12.49 9.40 -0.42
CA THR A 134 -12.41 10.16 -1.66
C THR A 134 -12.92 9.32 -2.82
N GLN A 135 -12.56 8.05 -2.87
CA GLN A 135 -13.01 7.15 -3.92
C GLN A 135 -14.52 6.93 -3.84
N ALA A 136 -15.05 6.73 -2.65
CA ALA A 136 -16.50 6.55 -2.48
C ALA A 136 -17.26 7.82 -2.88
N GLY A 137 -16.75 8.98 -2.53
CA GLY A 137 -17.36 10.24 -2.95
C GLY A 137 -17.31 10.43 -4.45
N ARG A 138 -16.21 10.04 -5.06
CA ARG A 138 -16.06 10.11 -6.51
C ARG A 138 -17.06 9.18 -7.19
N ASP A 139 -17.21 7.97 -6.68
CA ASP A 139 -18.15 7.02 -7.25
C ASP A 139 -19.59 7.49 -7.08
N ALA A 140 -19.91 8.04 -5.92
CA ALA A 140 -21.25 8.50 -5.65
C ALA A 140 -21.61 9.71 -6.49
N GLY A 141 -20.66 10.61 -6.69
CA GLY A 141 -20.93 11.76 -7.50
C GLY A 141 -20.61 11.57 -8.94
N GLY A 142 -20.11 10.43 -9.26
CA GLY A 142 -19.64 10.18 -10.57
C GLY A 142 -20.62 10.30 -11.62
N ASP A 143 -21.82 10.13 -11.13
CA ASP A 143 -22.84 10.22 -12.04
C ASP A 143 -22.97 11.59 -12.41
N THR A 144 -22.52 12.46 -11.75
CA THR A 144 -22.85 13.70 -12.09
C THR A 144 -21.93 14.06 -13.09
N ALA A 145 -21.41 13.84 -13.36
CA ALA A 145 -20.74 14.31 -14.19
C ALA A 145 -19.84 14.32 -14.82
N ALA A 146 -19.93 14.26 -15.08
CA ALA A 146 -19.24 14.67 -15.84
C ALA A 146 -17.90 14.37 -15.80
N GLU A 147 -17.49 13.99 -15.17
CA GLU A 147 -16.34 13.79 -15.10
C GLU A 147 -15.89 12.81 -15.75
N PRO A 148 -15.63 12.85 -16.51
CA PRO A 148 -15.39 11.94 -17.31
C PRO A 148 -14.23 11.30 -17.08
N ALA A 149 -13.98 11.01 -17.17
CA ALA A 149 -13.08 10.48 -17.28
C ALA A 149 -12.04 10.08 -16.71
N ALA A 150 -11.94 10.16 -16.10
CA ALA A 150 -11.04 9.84 -15.41
C ALA A 150 -10.79 8.53 -15.30
N PRO A 151 -10.15 8.02 -15.71
CA PRO A 151 -10.02 6.75 -15.66
C PRO A 151 -9.26 6.36 -14.71
N PRO A 152 -9.25 5.87 -14.32
CA PRO A 152 -8.74 5.44 -13.36
C PRO A 152 -7.71 4.63 -13.43
N GLU A 153 -7.30 4.36 -13.45
CA GLU A 153 -6.59 3.65 -13.46
C GLU A 153 -5.86 3.22 -13.06
N ARG A 154 -5.61 2.94 -12.87
CA ARG A 154 -4.68 2.46 -12.39
C ARG A 154 -4.55 1.22 -12.14
#